data_67efce3e8502d963c9f79f3ea4548319
#
_entry.id   67efce3e8502d963c9f79f3ea4548319
#
_cell.length_a   1.000
_cell.length_b   1.000
_cell.length_c   1.000
_cell.angle_alpha   90.00
_cell.angle_beta   90.00
_cell.angle_gamma   90.00
#
_symmetry.space_group_name_H-M   'P 1'
#
loop_
_entity.id
_entity.type
_entity.pdbx_description
1 polymer ?
#
loop_
_entity_poly.entity_id
_entity_poly.type
_entity_poly.pdbx_seq_one_letter_code
_entity_poly.pdbx_strand_id
1 'polypeptide(L)'
;MLINHSELFDCGRDIYSNIAGFLAQKYKAPLPVRYFFELTHRCNLKCSYCYLCDKKVEQELSFDDWLNIIKQIPRYSFVTLVGGEPLLREDFCEILRAVSKRTFNKTHIVTNGILLNDKIISSLIQNKLMLLSVSLDGWKDNHDKN
;
A
#
# COMPACT_ATOMS: atom_id res chain seq x y z
N MET A 1 -3.42 -22.56 25.94
CA MET A 1 -3.97 -21.45 25.16
C MET A 1 -2.82 -20.95 24.28
N LEU A 2 -2.74 -21.44 23.04
CA LEU A 2 -1.66 -21.06 22.11
C LEU A 2 -2.09 -19.75 21.42
N ILE A 3 -1.43 -18.67 21.76
CA ILE A 3 -1.61 -17.39 21.07
C ILE A 3 -1.09 -17.58 19.64
N ASN A 4 -1.94 -17.38 18.67
CA ASN A 4 -1.59 -17.53 17.25
C ASN A 4 -0.57 -16.44 16.84
N HIS A 5 0.45 -16.78 16.08
CA HIS A 5 1.49 -15.85 15.65
C HIS A 5 0.95 -14.60 14.93
N SER A 6 -0.21 -14.71 14.27
CA SER A 6 -0.91 -13.59 13.64
C SER A 6 -1.47 -12.59 14.66
N GLU A 7 -2.01 -13.05 15.80
CA GLU A 7 -2.55 -12.17 16.83
C GLU A 7 -1.46 -11.35 17.54
N LEU A 8 -0.27 -11.93 17.71
CA LEU A 8 0.89 -11.21 18.27
C LEU A 8 1.40 -10.11 17.31
N PHE A 9 1.37 -10.37 15.99
CA PHE A 9 1.75 -9.38 14.98
C PHE A 9 0.74 -8.24 14.90
N ASP A 10 -0.55 -8.55 14.99
CA ASP A 10 -1.63 -7.56 14.99
C ASP A 10 -1.58 -6.70 16.25
N CYS A 11 -1.41 -7.30 17.42
CA CYS A 11 -1.27 -6.58 18.68
C CYS A 11 -0.05 -5.62 18.68
N GLY A 12 1.10 -6.07 18.16
CA GLY A 12 2.30 -5.24 18.06
C GLY A 12 2.12 -4.06 17.11
N ARG A 13 1.42 -4.26 16.00
CA ARG A 13 1.07 -3.21 15.02
C ARG A 13 0.12 -2.17 15.61
N ASP A 14 -0.90 -2.62 16.32
CA ASP A 14 -1.89 -1.72 16.94
C ASP A 14 -1.28 -0.93 18.09
N ILE A 15 -0.44 -1.53 18.92
CA ILE A 15 0.33 -0.84 19.96
C ILE A 15 1.24 0.23 19.35
N TYR A 16 1.99 -0.11 18.29
CA TYR A 16 2.86 0.85 17.61
C TYR A 16 2.06 2.00 16.98
N SER A 17 0.94 1.70 16.32
CA SER A 17 0.07 2.71 15.73
C SER A 17 -0.51 3.66 16.78
N ASN A 18 -0.95 3.12 17.92
CA ASN A 18 -1.49 3.91 19.02
C ASN A 18 -0.41 4.75 19.72
N ILE A 19 0.77 4.18 19.95
CA ILE A 19 1.91 4.92 20.54
C ILE A 19 2.37 6.02 19.58
N ALA A 20 2.50 5.72 18.28
CA ALA A 20 2.88 6.70 17.27
C ALA A 20 1.85 7.83 17.16
N GLY A 21 0.55 7.49 17.19
CA GLY A 21 -0.54 8.46 17.22
C GLY A 21 -0.50 9.34 18.48
N PHE A 22 -0.33 8.74 19.64
CA PHE A 22 -0.20 9.46 20.91
C PHE A 22 1.02 10.38 20.93
N LEU A 23 2.18 9.90 20.48
CA LEU A 23 3.40 10.71 20.40
C LEU A 23 3.24 11.85 19.38
N ALA A 24 2.63 11.60 18.24
CA ALA A 24 2.34 12.61 17.22
C ALA A 24 1.44 13.72 17.79
N GLN A 25 0.41 13.36 18.54
CA GLN A 25 -0.51 14.30 19.18
C GLN A 25 0.18 15.10 20.30
N LYS A 26 0.94 14.41 21.16
CA LYS A 26 1.63 15.03 22.32
C LYS A 26 2.77 15.95 21.90
N TYR A 27 3.54 15.59 20.89
CA TYR A 27 4.74 16.32 20.46
C TYR A 27 4.54 17.11 19.17
N LYS A 28 3.29 17.26 18.69
CA LYS A 28 2.97 17.96 17.43
C LYS A 28 3.88 17.47 16.30
N ALA A 29 3.83 16.17 16.02
CA ALA A 29 4.68 15.57 14.97
C ALA A 29 4.59 16.41 13.69
N PRO A 30 5.72 16.88 13.16
CA PRO A 30 5.72 17.83 12.05
C PRO A 30 5.22 17.23 10.74
N LEU A 31 5.10 15.88 10.66
CA LEU A 31 4.73 15.17 9.43
C LEU A 31 3.82 13.98 9.74
N PRO A 32 2.95 13.58 8.79
CA PRO A 32 2.08 12.42 8.92
C PRO A 32 2.87 11.13 9.24
N VAL A 33 2.23 10.22 9.98
CA VAL A 33 2.78 8.90 10.30
C VAL A 33 2.45 7.89 9.19
N ARG A 34 1.37 8.12 8.44
CA ARG A 34 0.93 7.25 7.34
C ARG A 34 0.69 8.07 6.08
N TYR A 35 1.16 7.53 4.96
CA TYR A 35 0.96 8.07 3.63
C TYR A 35 0.21 7.07 2.78
N PHE A 36 -0.70 7.56 1.95
CA PHE A 36 -1.34 6.80 0.89
C PHE A 36 -0.83 7.34 -0.45
N PHE A 37 -0.17 6.49 -1.22
CA PHE A 37 0.34 6.83 -2.54
C PHE A 37 -0.58 6.22 -3.59
N GLU A 38 -1.42 7.07 -4.19
CA GLU A 38 -2.19 6.70 -5.37
C GLU A 38 -1.26 6.70 -6.59
N LEU A 39 -0.68 5.54 -6.90
CA LEU A 39 0.35 5.42 -7.91
C LEU A 39 -0.18 5.64 -9.32
N THR A 40 -1.44 5.27 -9.58
CA THR A 40 -2.10 5.37 -10.87
C THR A 40 -3.62 5.44 -10.69
N HIS A 41 -4.32 6.09 -11.61
CA HIS A 41 -5.78 6.02 -11.71
C HIS A 41 -6.23 4.94 -12.69
N ARG A 42 -5.32 4.28 -13.42
CA ARG A 42 -5.64 3.16 -14.30
C ARG A 42 -6.00 1.93 -13.48
N CYS A 43 -7.02 1.20 -13.93
CA CYS A 43 -7.41 -0.08 -13.35
C CYS A 43 -7.82 -1.06 -14.46
N ASN A 44 -7.58 -2.34 -14.26
CA ASN A 44 -8.03 -3.43 -15.13
C ASN A 44 -9.44 -3.90 -14.78
N LEU A 45 -10.09 -3.32 -13.77
CA LEU A 45 -11.48 -3.54 -13.38
C LEU A 45 -12.31 -2.26 -13.52
N LYS A 46 -13.65 -2.40 -13.53
CA LYS A 46 -14.63 -1.32 -13.58
C LYS A 46 -15.70 -1.54 -12.52
N CYS A 47 -15.30 -1.66 -11.27
CA CYS A 47 -16.23 -1.90 -10.17
C CYS A 47 -17.24 -0.76 -10.06
N SER A 48 -18.54 -1.11 -9.93
CA SER A 48 -19.65 -0.16 -9.95
C SER A 48 -19.64 0.88 -8.82
N TYR A 49 -18.99 0.56 -7.71
CA TYR A 49 -18.85 1.43 -6.54
C TYR A 49 -17.51 2.17 -6.47
N CYS A 50 -16.65 2.03 -7.49
CA CYS A 50 -15.31 2.58 -7.46
C CYS A 50 -15.34 4.12 -7.60
N TYR A 51 -14.72 4.83 -6.67
CA TYR A 51 -14.63 6.29 -6.73
C TYR A 51 -13.75 6.82 -7.86
N LEU A 52 -12.99 5.94 -8.54
CA LEU A 52 -12.14 6.27 -9.68
C LEU A 52 -12.78 5.94 -11.04
N CYS A 53 -13.95 5.27 -11.09
CA CYS A 53 -14.49 4.74 -12.34
C CYS A 53 -14.75 5.81 -13.41
N ASP A 54 -15.12 7.03 -13.00
CA ASP A 54 -15.42 8.16 -13.91
C ASP A 54 -14.28 9.19 -14.00
N LYS A 55 -13.18 8.98 -13.30
CA LYS A 55 -12.05 9.90 -13.35
C LYS A 55 -11.26 9.70 -14.64
N LYS A 56 -11.00 10.80 -15.33
CA LYS A 56 -10.06 10.79 -16.46
C LYS A 56 -8.67 10.44 -15.92
N VAL A 57 -7.97 9.59 -16.66
CA VAL A 57 -6.56 9.32 -16.37
C VAL A 57 -5.79 10.61 -16.66
N GLU A 58 -5.33 11.25 -15.61
CA GLU A 58 -4.45 12.42 -15.69
C GLU A 58 -3.00 11.98 -15.92
N GLN A 59 -2.12 12.95 -16.15
CA GLN A 59 -0.70 12.66 -16.26
C GLN A 59 -0.19 12.03 -14.96
N GLU A 60 0.32 10.82 -15.06
CA GLU A 60 0.90 10.11 -13.91
C GLU A 60 2.29 10.67 -13.58
N LEU A 61 2.63 10.68 -12.30
CA LEU A 61 3.97 11.01 -11.85
C LEU A 61 4.97 9.99 -12.39
N SER A 62 6.12 10.47 -12.85
CA SER A 62 7.23 9.62 -13.27
C SER A 62 7.86 8.89 -12.08
N PHE A 63 8.71 7.90 -12.37
CA PHE A 63 9.50 7.24 -11.32
C PHE A 63 10.38 8.22 -10.54
N ASP A 64 11.00 9.18 -11.23
CA ASP A 64 11.85 10.18 -10.59
C ASP A 64 11.05 11.13 -9.67
N ASP A 65 9.83 11.50 -10.07
CA ASP A 65 8.94 12.27 -9.21
C ASP A 65 8.59 11.49 -7.94
N TRP A 66 8.26 10.20 -8.07
CA TRP A 66 8.03 9.32 -6.93
C TRP A 66 9.26 9.20 -6.03
N LEU A 67 10.46 9.06 -6.59
CA LEU A 67 11.70 9.04 -5.81
C LEU A 67 11.90 10.33 -5.02
N ASN A 68 11.59 11.47 -5.61
CA ASN A 68 11.69 12.77 -4.94
C ASN A 68 10.70 12.90 -3.78
N ILE A 69 9.47 12.41 -3.94
CA ILE A 69 8.47 12.35 -2.86
C ILE A 69 8.94 11.39 -1.77
N ILE A 70 9.36 10.19 -2.11
CA ILE A 70 9.80 9.15 -1.17
C ILE A 70 10.98 9.63 -0.31
N LYS A 71 11.91 10.39 -0.86
CA LYS A 71 13.05 10.96 -0.10
C LYS A 71 12.60 11.90 1.02
N GLN A 72 11.44 12.55 0.89
CA GLN A 72 10.95 13.54 1.84
C GLN A 72 10.18 12.92 3.00
N ILE A 73 9.63 11.71 2.86
CA ILE A 73 8.87 11.09 3.94
C ILE A 73 9.78 10.63 5.09
N PRO A 74 9.32 10.72 6.35
CA PRO A 74 10.07 10.23 7.49
C PRO A 74 10.28 8.71 7.44
N ARG A 75 11.42 8.23 7.92
CA ARG A 75 11.75 6.80 7.94
C ARG A 75 10.82 5.95 8.82
N TYR A 76 10.21 6.56 9.82
CA TYR A 76 9.26 5.90 10.72
C TYR A 76 7.86 5.74 10.12
N SER A 77 7.59 6.35 8.97
CA SER A 77 6.25 6.37 8.37
C SER A 77 5.85 5.02 7.79
N PHE A 78 4.54 4.79 7.76
CA PHE A 78 3.91 3.72 6.98
C PHE A 78 3.50 4.27 5.62
N VAL A 79 3.71 3.51 4.58
CA VAL A 79 3.26 3.86 3.23
C VAL A 79 2.34 2.77 2.71
N THR A 80 1.15 3.18 2.29
CA THR A 80 0.20 2.31 1.59
C THR A 80 0.23 2.67 0.11
N LEU A 81 0.59 1.72 -0.74
CA LEU A 81 0.56 1.84 -2.19
C LEU A 81 -0.83 1.41 -2.67
N VAL A 82 -1.53 2.35 -3.29
CA VAL A 82 -2.90 2.20 -3.78
C VAL A 82 -3.05 2.85 -5.15
N GLY A 83 -4.26 2.98 -5.62
CA GLY A 83 -4.64 3.67 -6.84
C GLY A 83 -5.86 3.02 -7.46
N GLY A 84 -5.97 2.99 -8.79
CA GLY A 84 -6.84 2.07 -9.48
C GLY A 84 -6.34 0.64 -9.25
N GLU A 85 -5.34 0.23 -10.03
CA GLU A 85 -4.59 -1.00 -9.75
C GLU A 85 -3.08 -0.68 -9.80
N PRO A 86 -2.40 -0.65 -8.65
CA PRO A 86 -0.99 -0.24 -8.59
C PRO A 86 -0.06 -1.16 -9.39
N LEU A 87 -0.42 -2.45 -9.55
CA LEU A 87 0.37 -3.44 -10.29
C LEU A 87 0.34 -3.22 -11.82
N LEU A 88 -0.48 -2.30 -12.34
CA LEU A 88 -0.46 -1.89 -13.74
C LEU A 88 0.74 -0.99 -14.08
N ARG A 89 1.41 -0.43 -13.10
CA ARG A 89 2.61 0.38 -13.35
C ARG A 89 3.79 -0.52 -13.67
N GLU A 90 4.48 -0.21 -14.74
CA GLU A 90 5.68 -0.95 -15.16
C GLU A 90 6.82 -0.81 -14.15
N ASP A 91 6.93 0.36 -13.53
CA ASP A 91 7.94 0.71 -12.52
C ASP A 91 7.50 0.40 -11.07
N PHE A 92 6.40 -0.35 -10.90
CA PHE A 92 5.87 -0.69 -9.57
C PHE A 92 6.90 -1.32 -8.63
N CYS A 93 7.68 -2.28 -9.14
CA CYS A 93 8.68 -2.99 -8.33
C CYS A 93 9.82 -2.06 -7.85
N GLU A 94 10.20 -1.09 -8.68
CA GLU A 94 11.20 -0.08 -8.36
C GLU A 94 10.68 0.89 -7.30
N ILE A 95 9.43 1.36 -7.43
CA ILE A 95 8.76 2.19 -6.42
C ILE A 95 8.65 1.45 -5.10
N LEU A 96 8.18 0.19 -5.12
CA LEU A 96 8.11 -0.66 -3.93
C LEU A 96 9.46 -0.75 -3.22
N ARG A 97 10.53 -1.02 -3.97
CA ARG A 97 11.89 -1.09 -3.43
C ARG A 97 12.31 0.21 -2.78
N ALA A 98 12.05 1.34 -3.43
CA ALA A 98 12.40 2.66 -2.91
C ALA A 98 11.65 2.98 -1.61
N VAL A 99 10.34 2.72 -1.56
CA VAL A 99 9.51 2.93 -0.38
C VAL A 99 9.95 2.01 0.77
N SER A 100 10.10 0.71 0.51
CA SER A 100 10.48 -0.27 1.54
C SER A 100 11.85 0.07 2.16
N LYS A 101 12.82 0.45 1.33
CA LYS A 101 14.13 0.90 1.79
C LYS A 101 14.04 2.19 2.62
N ARG A 102 13.17 3.12 2.23
CA ARG A 102 13.00 4.39 2.95
C ARG A 102 12.33 4.20 4.31
N THR A 103 11.33 3.33 4.39
CA THR A 103 10.45 3.17 5.57
C THR A 103 10.79 1.97 6.43
N PHE A 104 11.95 1.35 6.26
CA PHE A 104 12.33 0.12 6.96
C PHE A 104 11.26 -0.98 6.82
N ASN A 105 10.80 -1.20 5.57
CA ASN A 105 9.82 -2.22 5.20
C ASN A 105 8.39 -2.00 5.76
N LYS A 106 8.04 -0.79 6.17
CA LYS A 106 6.68 -0.44 6.61
C LYS A 106 5.80 -0.09 5.40
N THR A 107 5.73 -1.01 4.45
CA THR A 107 4.98 -0.85 3.21
C THR A 107 3.80 -1.80 3.17
N HIS A 108 2.64 -1.27 2.81
CA HIS A 108 1.39 -1.98 2.58
C HIS A 108 0.98 -1.79 1.12
N ILE A 109 0.38 -2.79 0.52
CA ILE A 109 -0.16 -2.73 -0.84
C ILE A 109 -1.62 -3.14 -0.80
N VAL A 110 -2.45 -2.41 -1.53
CA VAL A 110 -3.85 -2.79 -1.80
C VAL A 110 -3.98 -3.02 -3.30
N THR A 111 -4.45 -4.20 -3.69
CA THR A 111 -4.58 -4.65 -5.08
C THR A 111 -5.84 -5.48 -5.27
N ASN A 112 -6.36 -5.55 -6.48
CA ASN A 112 -7.39 -6.52 -6.86
C ASN A 112 -6.84 -7.94 -7.04
N GLY A 113 -5.52 -8.12 -7.07
CA GLY A 113 -4.84 -9.40 -7.10
C GLY A 113 -4.71 -10.06 -8.48
N ILE A 114 -5.40 -9.58 -9.52
CA ILE A 114 -5.43 -10.22 -10.85
C ILE A 114 -4.04 -10.28 -11.50
N LEU A 115 -3.22 -9.28 -11.26
CA LEU A 115 -1.88 -9.15 -11.85
C LEU A 115 -0.77 -9.79 -11.01
N LEU A 116 -1.11 -10.42 -9.88
CA LEU A 116 -0.13 -11.14 -9.08
C LEU A 116 0.44 -12.31 -9.87
N ASN A 117 1.75 -12.32 -10.02
CA ASN A 117 2.52 -13.36 -10.67
C ASN A 117 3.84 -13.61 -9.91
N ASP A 118 4.57 -14.64 -10.28
CA ASP A 118 5.80 -15.04 -9.58
C ASP A 118 6.85 -13.92 -9.51
N LYS A 119 6.96 -13.08 -10.55
CA LYS A 119 7.88 -11.94 -10.57
C LYS A 119 7.49 -10.90 -9.52
N ILE A 120 6.22 -10.52 -9.47
CA ILE A 120 5.70 -9.56 -8.49
C ILE A 120 5.82 -10.15 -7.09
N ILE A 121 5.36 -11.38 -6.87
CA ILE A 121 5.43 -12.07 -5.58
C ILE A 121 6.89 -12.13 -5.08
N SER A 122 7.83 -12.51 -5.95
CA SER A 122 9.26 -12.50 -5.61
C SER A 122 9.74 -11.11 -5.19
N SER A 123 9.30 -10.05 -5.88
CA SER A 123 9.63 -8.67 -5.52
C SER A 123 9.04 -8.27 -4.16
N LEU A 124 7.78 -8.67 -3.86
CA LEU A 124 7.15 -8.42 -2.56
C LEU A 124 7.97 -9.05 -1.42
N ILE A 125 8.38 -10.31 -1.59
CA ILE A 125 9.18 -11.05 -0.61
C ILE A 125 10.56 -10.41 -0.42
N GLN A 126 11.28 -10.12 -1.52
CA GLN A 126 12.61 -9.52 -1.47
C GLN A 126 12.61 -8.15 -0.77
N ASN A 127 11.57 -7.36 -0.98
CA ASN A 127 11.41 -6.06 -0.34
C ASN A 127 10.74 -6.14 1.03
N LYS A 128 10.57 -7.35 1.59
CA LYS A 128 10.00 -7.60 2.92
C LYS A 128 8.70 -6.82 3.13
N LEU A 129 7.77 -6.95 2.17
CA LEU A 129 6.47 -6.30 2.27
C LEU A 129 5.82 -6.61 3.61
N MET A 130 5.36 -5.59 4.31
CA MET A 130 4.72 -5.75 5.62
C MET A 130 3.31 -6.33 5.51
N LEU A 131 2.52 -5.84 4.54
CA LEU A 131 1.13 -6.24 4.39
C LEU A 131 0.71 -6.19 2.92
N LEU A 132 0.05 -7.25 2.46
CA LEU A 132 -0.66 -7.32 1.19
C LEU A 132 -2.16 -7.47 1.47
N SER A 133 -2.96 -6.51 1.01
CA SER A 133 -4.43 -6.62 1.02
C SER A 133 -4.92 -6.87 -0.39
N VAL A 134 -5.65 -7.97 -0.56
CA VAL A 134 -6.34 -8.29 -1.80
C VAL A 134 -7.82 -7.96 -1.62
N SER A 135 -8.36 -7.13 -2.53
CA SER A 135 -9.77 -6.72 -2.49
C SER A 135 -10.67 -7.85 -2.96
N LEU A 136 -11.60 -8.27 -2.10
CA LEU A 136 -12.61 -9.29 -2.40
C LEU A 136 -13.98 -8.78 -1.94
N ASP A 137 -14.96 -8.81 -2.85
CA ASP A 137 -16.30 -8.26 -2.60
C ASP A 137 -17.30 -9.31 -2.06
N GLY A 138 -16.80 -10.44 -1.64
CA GLY A 138 -17.59 -11.53 -1.08
C GLY A 138 -17.32 -12.88 -1.74
N TRP A 139 -18.31 -13.78 -1.67
CA TRP A 139 -18.23 -15.08 -2.33
C TRP A 139 -18.31 -14.93 -3.86
N LYS A 140 -17.85 -15.93 -4.58
CA LYS A 140 -17.70 -15.95 -6.04
C LYS A 140 -18.85 -15.28 -6.78
N ASP A 141 -20.10 -15.68 -6.50
CA ASP A 141 -21.29 -15.18 -7.21
C ASP A 141 -21.55 -13.67 -7.02
N ASN A 142 -21.04 -13.08 -5.95
CA ASN A 142 -21.14 -11.65 -5.69
C ASN A 142 -19.91 -10.90 -6.19
N HIS A 143 -18.74 -11.52 -6.08
CA HIS A 143 -17.49 -10.94 -6.54
C HIS A 143 -17.45 -10.81 -8.08
N ASP A 144 -17.90 -11.85 -8.78
CA ASP A 144 -17.87 -11.90 -10.25
C ASP A 144 -18.92 -10.97 -10.93
N LYS A 145 -19.80 -10.34 -10.15
CA LYS A 145 -20.81 -9.37 -10.66
C LYS A 145 -20.35 -7.92 -10.63
N ASN A 146 -19.28 -7.62 -9.92
CA ASN A 146 -18.70 -6.30 -9.76
C ASN A 146 -17.47 -6.09 -10.62
#